data_cc7977d69762f4386af16114a95eb507
#
_entry.id   cc7977d69762f4386af16114a95eb507
#
_cell.length_a   1.000
_cell.length_b   1.000
_cell.length_c   1.000
_cell.angle_alpha   90.00
_cell.angle_beta   90.00
_cell.angle_gamma   90.00
#
_symmetry.space_group_name_H-M   'P 1'
#
loop_
_entity.id
_entity.type
_entity.pdbx_description
1 polymer ?
#
loop_
_entity_poly.entity_id
_entity_poly.type
_entity_poly.pdbx_seq_one_letter_code
_entity_poly.pdbx_strand_id
1 'polypeptide(L)'
;MDLETYKGHGLHLVFNDEYPNKTVNGRTNSEILDALNTSGDVHYHPCPEAYPGEEVPTGDVKRYKKWSNSAIYPGTERTVSIYLPNLEDSGYSDEYKLMVFQDGDGYLNREGPIRATKVLDTLIHNREIGPTIGLF
;
A
#
# COMPACT_ATOMS: atom_id res chain seq x y z
N MET A 1 -11.92 -9.49 -25.64
CA MET A 1 -11.58 -10.03 -24.29
C MET A 1 -12.88 -10.07 -23.53
N ASP A 2 -13.26 -11.22 -22.99
CA ASP A 2 -14.49 -11.37 -22.21
C ASP A 2 -14.27 -11.07 -20.73
N LEU A 3 -15.32 -11.07 -19.92
CA LEU A 3 -15.25 -10.75 -18.50
C LEU A 3 -14.37 -11.73 -17.73
N GLU A 4 -14.36 -13.01 -18.12
CA GLU A 4 -13.54 -14.03 -17.48
C GLU A 4 -12.04 -13.72 -17.64
N THR A 5 -11.65 -13.18 -18.79
CA THR A 5 -10.27 -12.73 -19.04
C THR A 5 -9.86 -11.57 -18.14
N TYR A 6 -10.82 -10.73 -17.71
CA TYR A 6 -10.55 -9.61 -16.82
C TYR A 6 -10.47 -9.98 -15.32
N LYS A 7 -10.98 -11.14 -14.91
CA LYS A 7 -10.96 -11.57 -13.51
C LYS A 7 -9.57 -11.60 -12.90
N GLY A 8 -8.53 -11.88 -13.69
CA GLY A 8 -7.13 -11.82 -13.24
C GLY A 8 -6.45 -10.46 -13.36
N HIS A 9 -7.13 -9.47 -13.97
CA HIS A 9 -6.55 -8.16 -14.29
C HIS A 9 -7.44 -7.00 -13.81
N GLY A 10 -8.37 -7.27 -12.91
CA GLY A 10 -9.39 -6.31 -12.47
C GLY A 10 -8.84 -4.99 -11.94
N LEU A 11 -7.68 -5.02 -11.30
CA LEU A 11 -7.01 -3.81 -10.82
C LEU A 11 -6.71 -2.81 -11.94
N HIS A 12 -6.46 -3.27 -13.13
CA HIS A 12 -6.19 -2.42 -14.29
C HIS A 12 -7.37 -1.52 -14.68
N LEU A 13 -8.59 -1.93 -14.38
CA LEU A 13 -9.82 -1.17 -14.69
C LEU A 13 -10.18 -0.17 -13.59
N VAL A 14 -9.81 -0.45 -12.34
CA VAL A 14 -10.19 0.34 -11.17
C VAL A 14 -9.42 1.66 -11.10
N PHE A 15 -8.19 1.70 -11.60
CA PHE A 15 -7.30 2.86 -11.46
C PHE A 15 -7.33 3.84 -12.64
N ASN A 16 -8.20 3.62 -13.62
CA ASN A 16 -8.30 4.51 -14.76
C ASN A 16 -9.48 5.46 -14.61
N ASP A 17 -9.31 6.50 -13.80
CA ASP A 17 -10.31 7.56 -13.53
C ASP A 17 -10.79 8.30 -14.79
N GLU A 18 -10.06 8.19 -15.89
CA GLU A 18 -10.44 8.84 -17.15
C GLU A 18 -11.66 8.22 -17.82
N TYR A 19 -12.11 7.02 -17.38
CA TYR A 19 -13.10 6.26 -18.16
C TYR A 19 -14.20 5.57 -17.33
N PRO A 20 -14.88 6.26 -16.41
CA PRO A 20 -15.95 5.62 -15.65
C PRO A 20 -17.09 5.09 -16.53
N ASN A 21 -17.28 5.70 -17.71
CA ASN A 21 -18.36 5.37 -18.66
C ASN A 21 -17.88 4.67 -19.94
N LYS A 22 -16.59 4.34 -20.02
CA LYS A 22 -16.07 3.67 -21.21
C LYS A 22 -16.56 2.24 -21.26
N THR A 23 -17.02 1.81 -22.40
CA THR A 23 -17.42 0.42 -22.62
C THR A 23 -16.25 -0.43 -23.13
N VAL A 24 -16.09 -1.60 -22.57
CA VAL A 24 -15.17 -2.65 -23.03
C VAL A 24 -16.00 -3.87 -23.36
N ASN A 25 -15.95 -4.32 -24.59
CA ASN A 25 -16.77 -5.43 -25.08
C ASN A 25 -18.29 -5.23 -24.80
N GLY A 26 -18.77 -3.99 -24.93
CA GLY A 26 -20.18 -3.64 -24.74
C GLY A 26 -20.64 -3.53 -23.27
N ARG A 27 -19.70 -3.62 -22.30
CA ARG A 27 -19.98 -3.41 -20.88
C ARG A 27 -19.30 -2.17 -20.37
N THR A 28 -19.94 -1.44 -19.48
CA THR A 28 -19.36 -0.30 -18.77
C THR A 28 -18.35 -0.78 -17.74
N ASN A 29 -17.41 0.10 -17.37
CA ASN A 29 -16.48 -0.20 -16.26
C ASN A 29 -17.23 -0.52 -14.96
N SER A 30 -18.37 0.13 -14.70
CA SER A 30 -19.20 -0.17 -13.54
C SER A 30 -19.72 -1.61 -13.56
N GLU A 31 -20.26 -2.07 -14.69
CA GLU A 31 -20.75 -3.46 -14.84
C GLU A 31 -19.61 -4.49 -14.71
N ILE A 32 -18.41 -4.14 -15.16
CA ILE A 32 -17.23 -5.00 -15.00
C ILE A 32 -16.80 -5.05 -13.55
N LEU A 33 -16.75 -3.90 -12.85
CA LEU A 33 -16.42 -3.82 -11.43
C LEU A 33 -17.44 -4.58 -10.57
N ASP A 34 -18.73 -4.44 -10.85
CA ASP A 34 -19.78 -5.16 -10.14
C ASP A 34 -19.63 -6.67 -10.31
N ALA A 35 -19.29 -7.13 -11.51
CA ALA A 35 -19.05 -8.53 -11.77
C ALA A 35 -17.76 -9.06 -11.11
N LEU A 36 -16.70 -8.26 -11.05
CA LEU A 36 -15.49 -8.57 -10.29
C LEU A 36 -15.78 -8.63 -8.80
N ASN A 37 -16.56 -7.68 -8.29
CA ASN A 37 -16.97 -7.63 -6.89
C ASN A 37 -17.81 -8.86 -6.49
N THR A 38 -18.57 -9.45 -7.38
CA THR A 38 -19.35 -10.67 -7.10
C THR A 38 -18.53 -11.96 -7.20
N SER A 39 -17.27 -11.90 -7.68
CA SER A 39 -16.45 -13.09 -7.96
C SER A 39 -15.46 -13.48 -6.84
N GLY A 40 -15.49 -12.84 -5.68
CA GLY A 40 -14.69 -13.23 -4.52
C GLY A 40 -13.68 -12.20 -4.03
N ASP A 41 -13.24 -11.25 -4.85
CA ASP A 41 -12.34 -10.16 -4.42
C ASP A 41 -13.00 -9.19 -3.42
N VAL A 42 -14.32 -9.27 -3.29
CA VAL A 42 -15.14 -8.53 -2.30
C VAL A 42 -14.79 -8.92 -0.87
N HIS A 43 -14.18 -10.08 -0.67
CA HIS A 43 -13.86 -10.62 0.65
C HIS A 43 -12.41 -10.38 1.08
N TYR A 44 -11.70 -9.49 0.37
CA TYR A 44 -10.39 -9.07 0.82
C TYR A 44 -10.53 -8.22 2.08
N HIS A 45 -10.04 -8.74 3.17
CA HIS A 45 -9.93 -8.01 4.43
C HIS A 45 -8.44 -7.83 4.76
N PRO A 46 -8.04 -6.65 5.25
CA PRO A 46 -6.70 -6.50 5.79
C PRO A 46 -6.44 -7.53 6.89
N CYS A 47 -5.19 -7.98 7.03
CA CYS A 47 -4.79 -8.90 8.09
C CYS A 47 -5.04 -8.31 9.49
N PRO A 48 -5.11 -9.12 10.55
CA PRO A 48 -5.33 -8.63 11.92
C PRO A 48 -4.35 -7.55 12.35
N GLU A 49 -3.09 -7.63 11.92
CA GLU A 49 -2.02 -6.68 12.22
C GLU A 49 -2.28 -5.28 11.64
N ALA A 50 -3.18 -5.16 10.67
CA ALA A 50 -3.62 -3.86 10.12
C ALA A 50 -4.60 -3.10 11.04
N TYR A 51 -4.93 -3.67 12.18
CA TYR A 51 -5.83 -3.11 13.21
C TYR A 51 -5.12 -3.06 14.57
N PRO A 52 -4.05 -2.23 14.71
CA PRO A 52 -3.29 -2.14 15.94
C PRO A 52 -4.19 -1.75 17.13
N GLY A 53 -3.93 -2.35 18.29
CA GLY A 53 -4.48 -1.91 19.57
C GLY A 53 -3.91 -0.57 20.02
N GLU A 54 -4.50 0.02 21.07
CA GLU A 54 -4.06 1.31 21.62
C GLU A 54 -2.63 1.26 22.19
N GLU A 55 -2.18 0.08 22.59
CA GLU A 55 -0.83 -0.18 23.12
C GLU A 55 0.27 -0.17 22.06
N VAL A 56 -0.07 -0.26 20.77
CA VAL A 56 0.90 -0.32 19.68
C VAL A 56 1.39 1.10 19.31
N PRO A 57 2.67 1.43 19.53
CA PRO A 57 3.21 2.73 19.19
C PRO A 57 3.16 2.98 17.68
N THR A 58 2.65 4.14 17.29
CA THR A 58 2.60 4.53 15.87
C THR A 58 3.94 5.10 15.43
N GLY A 59 4.48 4.58 14.33
CA GLY A 59 5.67 5.13 13.69
C GLY A 59 5.41 6.45 12.95
N ASP A 60 6.47 7.15 12.60
CA ASP A 60 6.45 8.44 11.90
C ASP A 60 6.62 8.28 10.39
N VAL A 61 5.93 9.10 9.59
CA VAL A 61 6.07 9.11 8.13
C VAL A 61 6.54 10.49 7.66
N LYS A 62 7.76 10.55 7.14
CA LYS A 62 8.32 11.76 6.53
C LYS A 62 8.19 11.71 5.02
N ARG A 63 7.58 12.76 4.43
CA ARG A 63 7.31 12.83 2.99
C ARG A 63 8.16 13.90 2.32
N TYR A 64 8.91 13.50 1.31
CA TYR A 64 9.77 14.34 0.48
C TYR A 64 9.14 14.47 -0.91
N LYS A 65 8.54 15.62 -1.17
CA LYS A 65 7.98 15.95 -2.48
C LYS A 65 9.09 16.47 -3.40
N LYS A 66 8.96 16.19 -4.70
CA LYS A 66 9.85 16.71 -5.74
C LYS A 66 11.33 16.30 -5.56
N TRP A 67 11.56 15.10 -5.03
CA TRP A 67 12.91 14.57 -5.00
C TRP A 67 13.42 14.32 -6.43
N SER A 68 14.54 14.99 -6.81
CA SER A 68 15.08 14.99 -8.16
C SER A 68 16.57 14.64 -8.24
N ASN A 69 17.15 14.17 -7.13
CA ASN A 69 18.60 13.92 -7.04
C ASN A 69 19.02 12.51 -7.50
N SER A 70 18.29 11.88 -8.43
CA SER A 70 18.68 10.57 -8.94
C SER A 70 19.84 10.67 -9.92
N ALA A 71 20.96 10.05 -9.59
CA ALA A 71 22.10 9.93 -10.50
C ALA A 71 21.83 8.91 -11.64
N ILE A 72 20.97 7.91 -11.37
CA ILE A 72 20.65 6.85 -12.34
C ILE A 72 19.55 7.30 -13.31
N TYR A 73 18.60 8.10 -12.84
CA TYR A 73 17.48 8.62 -13.63
C TYR A 73 17.48 10.15 -13.57
N PRO A 74 18.45 10.82 -14.19
CA PRO A 74 18.53 12.28 -14.15
C PRO A 74 17.30 12.93 -14.81
N GLY A 75 16.83 14.04 -14.25
CA GLY A 75 15.67 14.76 -14.74
C GLY A 75 14.31 14.17 -14.32
N THR A 76 14.29 13.10 -13.54
CA THR A 76 13.04 12.60 -12.94
C THR A 76 12.75 13.30 -11.62
N GLU A 77 11.47 13.56 -11.35
CA GLU A 77 10.98 14.08 -10.08
C GLU A 77 10.04 13.06 -9.46
N ARG A 78 10.21 12.78 -8.17
CA ARG A 78 9.44 11.76 -7.44
C ARG A 78 9.00 12.28 -6.08
N THR A 79 7.91 11.72 -5.58
CA THR A 79 7.58 11.80 -4.15
C THR A 79 8.13 10.54 -3.49
N VAL A 80 8.84 10.73 -2.39
CA VAL A 80 9.39 9.64 -1.57
C VAL A 80 8.87 9.82 -0.15
N SER A 81 8.35 8.77 0.44
CA SER A 81 7.94 8.76 1.83
C SER A 81 8.77 7.74 2.61
N ILE A 82 9.22 8.11 3.80
CA ILE A 82 10.00 7.25 4.68
C ILE A 82 9.21 7.04 5.97
N TYR A 83 8.87 5.80 6.24
CA TYR A 83 8.32 5.38 7.53
C TYR A 83 9.46 5.00 8.46
N LEU A 84 9.43 5.51 9.67
CA LEU A 84 10.32 5.18 10.77
C LEU A 84 9.50 4.58 11.91
N PRO A 85 9.80 3.36 12.38
CA PRO A 85 9.09 2.77 13.51
C PRO A 85 9.32 3.57 14.78
N ASN A 86 8.31 3.63 15.64
CA ASN A 86 8.47 4.11 17.00
C ASN A 86 9.00 2.95 17.87
N LEU A 87 10.21 3.10 18.38
CA LEU A 87 10.89 2.07 19.17
C LEU A 87 10.96 2.43 20.68
N GLU A 88 10.17 3.39 21.14
CA GLU A 88 10.13 3.72 22.57
C GLU A 88 9.84 2.46 23.38
N ASP A 89 10.68 2.17 24.34
CA ASP A 89 10.62 1.02 25.25
C ASP A 89 10.72 -0.37 24.58
N SER A 90 11.11 -0.46 23.30
CA SER A 90 11.13 -1.72 22.57
C SER A 90 12.26 -2.68 22.94
N GLY A 91 13.39 -2.15 23.48
CA GLY A 91 14.59 -2.93 23.79
C GLY A 91 15.26 -3.55 22.55
N TYR A 92 15.01 -3.01 21.35
CA TYR A 92 15.71 -3.41 20.13
C TYR A 92 17.15 -2.90 20.09
N SER A 93 18.03 -3.67 19.43
CA SER A 93 19.37 -3.22 19.05
C SER A 93 19.29 -2.25 17.87
N ASP A 94 20.37 -1.54 17.58
CA ASP A 94 20.44 -0.48 16.57
C ASP A 94 20.37 -0.96 15.11
N GLU A 95 20.13 -2.24 14.85
CA GLU A 95 20.04 -2.78 13.49
C GLU A 95 18.65 -2.60 12.89
N TYR A 96 18.57 -1.71 11.88
CA TYR A 96 17.37 -1.52 11.10
C TYR A 96 17.38 -2.34 9.81
N LYS A 97 16.22 -2.89 9.46
CA LYS A 97 15.95 -3.47 8.14
C LYS A 97 15.32 -2.41 7.23
N LEU A 98 15.44 -2.59 5.93
CA LEU A 98 14.80 -1.72 4.93
C LEU A 98 13.81 -2.53 4.12
N MET A 99 12.58 -2.02 4.02
CA MET A 99 11.55 -2.52 3.12
C MET A 99 11.19 -1.44 2.11
N VAL A 100 11.22 -1.78 0.82
CA VAL A 100 10.93 -0.86 -0.28
C VAL A 100 9.61 -1.25 -0.93
N PHE A 101 8.71 -0.29 -1.02
CA PHE A 101 7.39 -0.45 -1.63
C PHE A 101 7.33 0.29 -2.96
N GLN A 102 6.97 -0.41 -4.02
CA GLN A 102 6.64 0.21 -5.30
C GLN A 102 5.19 0.75 -5.21
N ASP A 103 4.92 1.89 -5.89
CA ASP A 103 3.62 2.56 -5.84
C ASP A 103 3.14 2.92 -4.41
N GLY A 104 4.07 3.47 -3.62
CA GLY A 104 3.98 3.60 -2.18
C GLY A 104 2.75 4.32 -1.61
N ASP A 105 2.11 5.24 -2.34
CA ASP A 105 0.97 6.02 -1.82
C ASP A 105 -0.22 5.15 -1.40
N GLY A 106 -0.51 4.09 -2.17
CA GLY A 106 -1.58 3.13 -1.83
C GLY A 106 -1.28 2.35 -0.54
N TYR A 107 -0.02 2.04 -0.30
CA TYR A 107 0.43 1.32 0.91
C TYR A 107 0.39 2.18 2.16
N LEU A 108 0.59 3.51 2.03
CA LEU A 108 0.61 4.45 3.14
C LEU A 108 -0.78 4.80 3.70
N ASN A 109 -1.84 4.57 2.93
CA ASN A 109 -3.19 4.87 3.39
C ASN A 109 -3.57 4.00 4.58
N ARG A 110 -3.59 4.61 5.78
CA ARG A 110 -3.89 3.90 7.04
C ARG A 110 -5.33 3.40 7.17
N GLU A 111 -6.24 3.89 6.33
CA GLU A 111 -7.64 3.45 6.25
C GLU A 111 -7.94 2.68 4.94
N GLY A 112 -6.92 2.54 4.10
CA GLY A 112 -7.01 1.79 2.86
C GLY A 112 -7.01 0.26 3.06
N PRO A 113 -6.98 -0.49 1.97
CA PRO A 113 -7.02 -1.95 2.04
C PRO A 113 -5.70 -2.59 2.51
N ILE A 114 -4.55 -1.90 2.41
CA ILE A 114 -3.23 -2.51 2.67
C ILE A 114 -2.70 -2.10 4.04
N ARG A 115 -2.72 -0.80 4.39
CA ARG A 115 -2.34 -0.27 5.72
C ARG A 115 -0.93 -0.64 6.16
N ALA A 116 0.06 -0.61 5.25
CA ALA A 116 1.39 -1.14 5.50
C ALA A 116 2.06 -0.61 6.78
N THR A 117 1.89 0.68 7.09
CA THR A 117 2.48 1.27 8.31
C THR A 117 1.83 0.73 9.58
N LYS A 118 0.51 0.46 9.59
CA LYS A 118 -0.17 -0.18 10.73
C LYS A 118 0.33 -1.60 10.93
N VAL A 119 0.50 -2.34 9.86
CA VAL A 119 1.05 -3.72 9.90
C VAL A 119 2.47 -3.71 10.44
N LEU A 120 3.32 -2.80 9.95
CA LEU A 120 4.69 -2.66 10.46
C LEU A 120 4.72 -2.28 11.94
N ASP A 121 3.88 -1.30 12.36
CA ASP A 121 3.75 -0.92 13.76
C ASP A 121 3.48 -2.15 14.64
N THR A 122 2.48 -2.96 14.28
CA THR A 122 2.05 -4.15 15.03
C THR A 122 3.12 -5.24 15.06
N LEU A 123 3.67 -5.61 13.90
CA LEU A 123 4.66 -6.69 13.81
C LEU A 123 5.95 -6.36 14.56
N ILE A 124 6.37 -5.08 14.54
CA ILE A 124 7.55 -4.62 15.29
C ILE A 124 7.24 -4.63 16.78
N HIS A 125 6.09 -4.11 17.22
CA HIS A 125 5.67 -4.12 18.62
C HIS A 125 5.61 -5.54 19.18
N ASN A 126 5.04 -6.48 18.44
CA ASN A 126 4.94 -7.90 18.83
C ASN A 126 6.28 -8.65 18.76
N ARG A 127 7.35 -8.01 18.27
CA ARG A 127 8.67 -8.63 18.03
C ARG A 127 8.65 -9.78 17.01
N GLU A 128 7.70 -9.78 16.11
CA GLU A 128 7.62 -10.74 15.02
C GLU A 128 8.61 -10.39 13.90
N ILE A 129 8.89 -9.10 13.73
CA ILE A 129 9.99 -8.60 12.89
C ILE A 129 10.85 -7.62 13.67
N GLY A 130 12.11 -7.46 13.26
CA GLY A 130 13.00 -6.42 13.80
C GLY A 130 12.63 -5.02 13.31
N PRO A 131 13.28 -3.97 13.86
CA PRO A 131 13.05 -2.60 13.44
C PRO A 131 13.18 -2.46 11.93
N THR A 132 12.13 -1.99 11.27
CA THR A 132 12.07 -1.94 9.80
C THR A 132 11.69 -0.54 9.35
N ILE A 133 12.54 0.07 8.52
CA ILE A 133 12.28 1.33 7.83
C ILE A 133 11.50 1.00 6.56
N GLY A 134 10.40 1.70 6.31
CA GLY A 134 9.65 1.62 5.07
C GLY A 134 10.03 2.75 4.11
N LEU A 135 10.37 2.42 2.88
CA LEU A 135 10.57 3.38 1.79
C LEU A 135 9.44 3.22 0.77
N PHE A 136 8.68 4.28 0.55
CA PHE A 136 7.48 4.33 -0.30
C PHE A 136 7.63 5.35 -1.41
#